data_cdcd0b5c69d8563d3eabebb0542b6209
#
_entry.id   cdcd0b5c69d8563d3eabebb0542b6209
#
_cell.length_a   1.000
_cell.length_b   1.000
_cell.length_c   1.000
_cell.angle_alpha   90.00
_cell.angle_beta   90.00
_cell.angle_gamma   90.00
#
_symmetry.space_group_name_H-M   'P 1'
#
loop_
_entity.id
_entity.type
_entity.pdbx_description
1 polymer ?
#
loop_
_entity_poly.entity_id
_entity_poly.type
_entity_poly.pdbx_seq_one_letter_code
_entity_poly.pdbx_strand_id
1 'polypeptide(L)'
;DFSFCAGIPNENLLKSIPVRDFMLIAANNEDWYPMIEHTFGKKAKKTLRYAIKKEPDIFDKEYLKSIVESLDDDYEIRQFDCEVFELAKKENWSVDLCSQFENYQDYKERALGVAILHKGQLVSGASPYAIYKNGIEIEIDTKPEYRKKGLATVCGAKLILECLANNIYPSWDAHDLRSVHLAEKLGYHLSHSYVTYECEFSK
;
A
#
# COMPACT_ATOMS: atom_id res chain seq x y z
N ASP A 1 -10.45 1.66 4.57
CA ASP A 1 -10.00 2.71 5.50
C ASP A 1 -9.17 2.12 6.63
N PHE A 2 -8.18 2.89 7.15
CA PHE A 2 -7.33 2.48 8.27
C PHE A 2 -7.49 3.47 9.42
N SER A 3 -7.83 2.98 10.60
CA SER A 3 -8.04 3.77 11.82
C SER A 3 -7.03 3.37 12.89
N PHE A 4 -6.45 4.35 13.57
CA PHE A 4 -5.51 4.15 14.66
C PHE A 4 -6.12 4.65 15.98
N CYS A 5 -6.25 3.75 16.96
CA CYS A 5 -6.76 4.06 18.29
C CYS A 5 -5.59 4.28 19.26
N ALA A 6 -5.67 5.37 20.04
CA ALA A 6 -4.67 5.73 21.04
C ALA A 6 -5.32 6.25 22.32
N GLY A 7 -4.57 6.23 23.43
CA GLY A 7 -5.05 6.68 24.73
C GLY A 7 -5.87 5.62 25.48
N ILE A 8 -6.82 6.09 26.29
CA ILE A 8 -7.68 5.21 27.09
C ILE A 8 -8.80 4.64 26.22
N PRO A 9 -9.03 3.32 26.21
CA PRO A 9 -10.09 2.70 25.43
C PRO A 9 -11.48 3.33 25.71
N ASN A 10 -12.19 3.61 24.63
CA ASN A 10 -13.50 4.25 24.70
C ASN A 10 -14.43 3.69 23.61
N GLU A 11 -15.51 3.05 24.02
CA GLU A 11 -16.45 2.42 23.10
C GLU A 11 -17.17 3.44 22.20
N ASN A 12 -17.48 4.64 22.72
CA ASN A 12 -18.11 5.68 21.93
C ASN A 12 -17.18 6.17 20.80
N LEU A 13 -15.87 6.20 21.04
CA LEU A 13 -14.89 6.51 20.00
C LEU A 13 -14.93 5.46 18.88
N LEU A 14 -14.93 4.17 19.25
CA LEU A 14 -15.04 3.09 18.24
C LEU A 14 -16.33 3.18 17.44
N LYS A 15 -17.46 3.46 18.10
CA LYS A 15 -18.78 3.62 17.46
C LYS A 15 -18.86 4.87 16.58
N SER A 16 -18.00 5.88 16.80
CA SER A 16 -17.93 7.09 15.98
C SER A 16 -17.09 6.94 14.70
N ILE A 17 -16.33 5.85 14.55
CA ILE A 17 -15.59 5.56 13.32
C ILE A 17 -16.61 5.36 12.19
N PRO A 18 -16.51 6.09 11.06
CA PRO A 18 -17.41 5.90 9.93
C PRO A 18 -17.30 4.47 9.39
N VAL A 19 -18.42 3.74 9.46
CA VAL A 19 -18.47 2.36 8.98
C VAL A 19 -18.34 2.34 7.46
N ARG A 20 -17.42 1.53 6.97
CA ARG A 20 -17.19 1.21 5.56
C ARG A 20 -17.35 -0.30 5.38
N ASP A 21 -17.48 -0.75 4.14
CA ASP A 21 -17.58 -2.19 3.84
C ASP A 21 -16.39 -2.98 4.40
N PHE A 22 -15.21 -2.37 4.37
CA PHE A 22 -13.99 -2.89 4.98
C PHE A 22 -13.25 -1.78 5.74
N MET A 23 -12.78 -2.10 6.95
CA MET A 23 -11.95 -1.21 7.77
C MET A 23 -10.82 -1.99 8.42
N LEU A 24 -9.67 -1.33 8.57
CA LEU A 24 -8.56 -1.78 9.41
C LEU A 24 -8.52 -0.92 10.66
N ILE A 25 -8.43 -1.56 11.83
CA ILE A 25 -8.30 -0.87 13.12
C ILE A 25 -7.03 -1.37 13.80
N ALA A 26 -6.10 -0.46 14.05
CA ALA A 26 -4.92 -0.70 14.89
C ALA A 26 -5.00 0.09 16.19
N ALA A 27 -4.36 -0.40 17.23
CA ALA A 27 -4.31 0.28 18.51
C ALA A 27 -2.88 0.36 19.06
N ASN A 28 -2.59 1.43 19.79
CA ASN A 28 -1.25 1.67 20.34
C ASN A 28 -0.97 0.83 21.60
N ASN A 29 -1.96 0.17 22.17
CA ASN A 29 -1.81 -0.76 23.31
C ASN A 29 -2.90 -1.83 23.30
N GLU A 30 -2.67 -2.89 24.07
CA GLU A 30 -3.52 -4.09 24.11
C GLU A 30 -4.85 -3.86 24.85
N ASP A 31 -4.98 -2.81 25.65
CA ASP A 31 -6.21 -2.50 26.39
C ASP A 31 -7.40 -2.22 25.46
N TRP A 32 -7.12 -1.85 24.21
CA TRP A 32 -8.12 -1.64 23.17
C TRP A 32 -8.73 -2.94 22.63
N TYR A 33 -7.99 -4.06 22.67
CA TYR A 33 -8.40 -5.28 22.00
C TYR A 33 -9.74 -5.81 22.48
N PRO A 34 -9.99 -5.96 23.81
CA PRO A 34 -11.30 -6.43 24.29
C PRO A 34 -12.43 -5.51 23.88
N MET A 35 -12.19 -4.20 23.83
CA MET A 35 -13.22 -3.23 23.45
C MET A 35 -13.53 -3.27 21.95
N ILE A 36 -12.53 -3.44 21.09
CA ILE A 36 -12.72 -3.63 19.64
C ILE A 36 -13.52 -4.90 19.40
N GLU A 37 -13.12 -6.00 20.03
CA GLU A 37 -13.80 -7.31 19.92
C GLU A 37 -15.24 -7.24 20.43
N HIS A 38 -15.49 -6.53 21.53
CA HIS A 38 -16.85 -6.32 22.05
C HIS A 38 -17.69 -5.45 21.10
N THR A 39 -17.15 -4.35 20.62
CA THR A 39 -17.88 -3.37 19.80
C THR A 39 -18.28 -3.94 18.43
N PHE A 40 -17.38 -4.64 17.77
CA PHE A 40 -17.57 -5.13 16.40
C PHE A 40 -17.90 -6.62 16.32
N GLY A 41 -17.70 -7.37 17.41
CA GLY A 41 -18.05 -8.79 17.52
C GLY A 41 -17.40 -9.63 16.43
N LYS A 42 -18.19 -10.52 15.81
CA LYS A 42 -17.72 -11.44 14.76
C LYS A 42 -17.21 -10.72 13.48
N LYS A 43 -17.50 -9.44 13.33
CA LYS A 43 -17.02 -8.64 12.18
C LYS A 43 -15.56 -8.26 12.32
N ALA A 44 -15.02 -8.19 13.54
CA ALA A 44 -13.63 -7.87 13.81
C ALA A 44 -12.78 -9.14 13.86
N LYS A 45 -11.97 -9.35 12.86
CA LYS A 45 -11.01 -10.45 12.79
C LYS A 45 -9.62 -9.93 13.15
N LYS A 46 -9.06 -10.45 14.25
CA LYS A 46 -7.69 -10.13 14.68
C LYS A 46 -6.69 -10.69 13.69
N THR A 47 -5.76 -9.85 13.23
CA THR A 47 -4.71 -10.20 12.28
C THR A 47 -3.38 -9.53 12.65
N LEU A 48 -2.30 -9.90 11.98
CA LEU A 48 -0.99 -9.28 12.14
C LEU A 48 -0.63 -8.50 10.88
N ARG A 49 -0.11 -7.30 11.08
CA ARG A 49 0.61 -6.54 10.06
C ARG A 49 2.06 -6.33 10.48
N TYR A 50 2.87 -5.82 9.60
CA TYR A 50 4.31 -5.75 9.77
C TYR A 50 4.78 -4.34 9.44
N ALA A 51 5.17 -3.61 10.48
CA ALA A 51 5.74 -2.28 10.35
C ALA A 51 7.14 -2.35 9.74
N ILE A 52 7.38 -1.56 8.73
CA ILE A 52 8.69 -1.40 8.09
C ILE A 52 9.35 -0.15 8.65
N LYS A 53 10.66 -0.21 8.90
CA LYS A 53 11.42 0.93 9.43
C LYS A 53 11.45 2.10 8.44
N LYS A 54 11.34 3.32 8.97
CA LYS A 54 11.62 4.56 8.22
C LYS A 54 13.07 4.95 8.48
N GLU A 55 13.92 4.70 7.52
CA GLU A 55 15.37 4.96 7.63
C GLU A 55 15.78 5.89 6.50
N PRO A 56 16.36 7.07 6.81
CA PRO A 56 16.88 7.95 5.77
C PRO A 56 18.08 7.28 5.06
N ASP A 57 18.24 7.57 3.79
CA ASP A 57 19.40 7.15 2.96
C ASP A 57 19.64 5.62 2.86
N ILE A 58 18.61 4.82 3.14
CA ILE A 58 18.71 3.35 3.13
C ILE A 58 18.81 2.77 1.71
N PHE A 59 18.27 3.48 0.70
CA PHE A 59 18.08 2.94 -0.62
C PHE A 59 19.36 3.03 -1.49
N ASP A 60 19.81 1.89 -1.98
CA ASP A 60 20.83 1.80 -3.03
C ASP A 60 20.19 2.09 -4.40
N LYS A 61 20.39 3.32 -4.89
CA LYS A 61 19.79 3.79 -6.14
C LYS A 61 20.29 3.02 -7.37
N GLU A 62 21.55 2.59 -7.37
CA GLU A 62 22.11 1.83 -8.51
C GLU A 62 21.53 0.41 -8.53
N TYR A 63 21.37 -0.20 -7.37
CA TYR A 63 20.68 -1.48 -7.25
C TYR A 63 19.22 -1.39 -7.72
N LEU A 64 18.49 -0.37 -7.27
CA LEU A 64 17.09 -0.16 -7.70
C LEU A 64 16.98 0.09 -9.21
N LYS A 65 17.92 0.83 -9.81
CA LYS A 65 17.97 0.99 -11.28
C LYS A 65 18.18 -0.35 -11.98
N SER A 66 19.11 -1.17 -11.50
CA SER A 66 19.35 -2.48 -12.08
C SER A 66 18.12 -3.39 -12.05
N ILE A 67 17.30 -3.29 -10.99
CA ILE A 67 16.00 -3.99 -10.92
C ILE A 67 15.06 -3.49 -12.03
N VAL A 68 14.96 -2.18 -12.22
CA VAL A 68 14.10 -1.59 -13.25
C VAL A 68 14.56 -2.01 -14.65
N GLU A 69 15.87 -2.00 -14.91
CA GLU A 69 16.48 -2.39 -16.18
C GLU A 69 16.37 -3.90 -16.47
N SER A 70 16.11 -4.72 -15.46
CA SER A 70 15.93 -6.17 -15.62
C SER A 70 14.53 -6.56 -16.15
N LEU A 71 13.63 -5.59 -16.35
CA LEU A 71 12.32 -5.88 -16.91
C LEU A 71 12.45 -6.37 -18.35
N ASP A 72 11.74 -7.46 -18.65
CA ASP A 72 11.69 -8.03 -19.99
C ASP A 72 11.05 -7.05 -21.00
N ASP A 73 11.58 -7.00 -22.21
CA ASP A 73 11.16 -6.07 -23.28
C ASP A 73 9.71 -6.25 -23.74
N ASP A 74 9.06 -7.37 -23.38
CA ASP A 74 7.63 -7.58 -23.62
C ASP A 74 6.73 -6.70 -22.73
N TYR A 75 7.31 -6.07 -21.70
CA TYR A 75 6.60 -5.20 -20.75
C TYR A 75 6.99 -3.74 -20.94
N GLU A 76 6.02 -2.86 -20.75
CA GLU A 76 6.20 -1.41 -20.80
C GLU A 76 6.04 -0.82 -19.39
N ILE A 77 7.06 -0.07 -18.92
CA ILE A 77 6.91 0.76 -17.71
C ILE A 77 6.33 2.11 -18.10
N ARG A 78 5.26 2.51 -17.42
CA ARG A 78 4.63 3.84 -17.60
C ARG A 78 4.45 4.55 -16.27
N GLN A 79 4.47 5.87 -16.31
CA GLN A 79 3.94 6.67 -15.21
C GLN A 79 2.43 6.48 -15.12
N PHE A 80 1.88 6.66 -13.92
CA PHE A 80 0.46 6.55 -13.66
C PHE A 80 -0.27 7.77 -14.26
N ASP A 81 -0.50 7.72 -15.56
CA ASP A 81 -1.21 8.75 -16.33
C ASP A 81 -2.72 8.54 -16.31
N CYS A 82 -3.46 9.38 -17.04
CA CYS A 82 -4.92 9.31 -17.10
C CYS A 82 -5.43 7.95 -17.62
N GLU A 83 -4.76 7.38 -18.61
CA GLU A 83 -5.14 6.07 -19.17
C GLU A 83 -4.93 4.95 -18.15
N VAL A 84 -3.77 4.92 -17.48
CA VAL A 84 -3.47 3.95 -16.43
C VAL A 84 -4.42 4.09 -15.24
N PHE A 85 -4.75 5.33 -14.84
CA PHE A 85 -5.72 5.59 -13.78
C PHE A 85 -7.10 4.99 -14.12
N GLU A 86 -7.58 5.18 -15.33
CA GLU A 86 -8.85 4.60 -15.79
C GLU A 86 -8.79 3.08 -15.98
N LEU A 87 -7.62 2.52 -16.33
CA LEU A 87 -7.42 1.08 -16.36
C LEU A 87 -7.46 0.48 -14.96
N ALA A 88 -6.80 1.12 -13.99
CA ALA A 88 -6.74 0.66 -12.61
C ALA A 88 -8.13 0.60 -11.93
N LYS A 89 -9.04 1.50 -12.28
CA LYS A 89 -10.42 1.51 -11.75
C LYS A 89 -11.29 0.35 -12.25
N LYS A 90 -10.92 -0.32 -13.33
CA LYS A 90 -11.77 -1.32 -13.99
C LYS A 90 -11.75 -2.70 -13.35
N GLU A 91 -10.69 -3.05 -12.64
CA GLU A 91 -10.50 -4.38 -12.09
C GLU A 91 -10.29 -4.34 -10.57
N ASN A 92 -10.88 -5.28 -9.84
CA ASN A 92 -10.82 -5.33 -8.37
C ASN A 92 -9.39 -5.46 -7.83
N TRP A 93 -8.48 -6.10 -8.58
CA TRP A 93 -7.10 -6.28 -8.14
C TRP A 93 -6.28 -4.99 -8.17
N SER A 94 -6.68 -4.00 -8.97
CA SER A 94 -5.92 -2.77 -9.20
C SER A 94 -6.60 -1.51 -8.66
N VAL A 95 -7.85 -1.61 -8.21
CA VAL A 95 -8.63 -0.43 -7.79
C VAL A 95 -7.95 0.33 -6.64
N ASP A 96 -7.28 -0.35 -5.72
CA ASP A 96 -6.61 0.27 -4.58
C ASP A 96 -5.37 1.09 -4.96
N LEU A 97 -4.83 0.88 -6.15
CA LEU A 97 -3.80 1.77 -6.71
C LEU A 97 -4.28 3.22 -6.90
N CYS A 98 -5.59 3.45 -6.94
CA CYS A 98 -6.17 4.79 -7.14
C CYS A 98 -7.44 5.08 -6.32
N SER A 99 -7.88 4.16 -5.45
CA SER A 99 -9.14 4.26 -4.68
C SER A 99 -9.20 5.46 -3.73
N GLN A 100 -8.06 6.05 -3.35
CA GLN A 100 -7.96 7.18 -2.43
C GLN A 100 -8.07 8.55 -3.12
N PHE A 101 -8.32 8.57 -4.44
CA PHE A 101 -8.40 9.76 -5.25
C PHE A 101 -9.76 9.88 -5.92
N GLU A 102 -10.34 11.07 -5.90
CA GLU A 102 -11.66 11.31 -6.49
C GLU A 102 -11.66 11.11 -8.01
N ASN A 103 -10.59 11.55 -8.67
CA ASN A 103 -10.42 11.49 -10.11
C ASN A 103 -8.92 11.62 -10.48
N TYR A 104 -8.61 11.51 -11.78
CA TYR A 104 -7.22 11.63 -12.23
C TYR A 104 -6.61 13.01 -11.97
N GLN A 105 -7.39 14.11 -11.99
CA GLN A 105 -6.85 15.44 -11.70
C GLN A 105 -6.38 15.54 -10.25
N ASP A 106 -7.16 15.03 -9.29
CA ASP A 106 -6.78 14.91 -7.89
C ASP A 106 -5.53 14.03 -7.71
N TYR A 107 -5.46 12.89 -8.43
CA TYR A 107 -4.28 12.03 -8.45
C TYR A 107 -3.04 12.77 -8.96
N LYS A 108 -3.13 13.41 -10.11
CA LYS A 108 -2.03 14.12 -10.77
C LYS A 108 -1.44 15.24 -9.92
N GLU A 109 -2.27 15.92 -9.13
CA GLU A 109 -1.84 17.02 -8.27
C GLU A 109 -1.13 16.54 -7.00
N ARG A 110 -1.48 15.37 -6.48
CA ARG A 110 -1.04 14.91 -5.15
C ARG A 110 -0.15 13.68 -5.16
N ALA A 111 -0.21 12.90 -6.22
CA ALA A 111 0.39 11.57 -6.26
C ALA A 111 1.40 11.41 -7.40
N LEU A 112 2.19 10.38 -7.28
CA LEU A 112 3.00 9.82 -8.34
C LEU A 112 2.91 8.30 -8.26
N GLY A 113 2.92 7.64 -9.38
CA GLY A 113 2.81 6.19 -9.43
C GLY A 113 3.41 5.62 -10.69
N VAL A 114 3.60 4.32 -10.68
CA VAL A 114 4.23 3.54 -11.75
C VAL A 114 3.36 2.35 -12.10
N ALA A 115 3.23 2.07 -13.36
CA ALA A 115 2.52 0.92 -13.88
C ALA A 115 3.38 0.10 -14.83
N ILE A 116 3.12 -1.18 -14.91
CA ILE A 116 3.64 -2.07 -15.95
C ILE A 116 2.47 -2.55 -16.79
N LEU A 117 2.61 -2.38 -18.09
CA LEU A 117 1.68 -2.87 -19.09
C LEU A 117 2.30 -4.04 -19.86
N HIS A 118 1.45 -4.97 -20.28
CA HIS A 118 1.80 -6.03 -21.22
C HIS A 118 0.76 -6.01 -22.34
N LYS A 119 1.18 -5.73 -23.55
CA LYS A 119 0.29 -5.61 -24.74
C LYS A 119 -0.88 -4.64 -24.51
N GLY A 120 -0.59 -3.50 -23.89
CA GLY A 120 -1.58 -2.46 -23.56
C GLY A 120 -2.49 -2.77 -22.36
N GLN A 121 -2.32 -3.91 -21.69
CA GLN A 121 -3.07 -4.28 -20.50
C GLN A 121 -2.29 -3.93 -19.24
N LEU A 122 -2.91 -3.28 -18.26
CA LEU A 122 -2.33 -3.09 -16.93
C LEU A 122 -2.15 -4.44 -16.23
N VAL A 123 -0.93 -4.74 -15.81
CA VAL A 123 -0.60 -6.03 -15.19
C VAL A 123 0.08 -5.92 -13.82
N SER A 124 0.67 -4.78 -13.51
CA SER A 124 1.19 -4.46 -12.18
C SER A 124 1.24 -2.95 -11.99
N GLY A 125 1.20 -2.49 -10.76
CA GLY A 125 1.32 -1.09 -10.45
C GLY A 125 1.78 -0.84 -9.02
N ALA A 126 2.35 0.34 -8.80
CA ALA A 126 2.72 0.87 -7.49
C ALA A 126 2.32 2.34 -7.41
N SER A 127 1.63 2.71 -6.34
CA SER A 127 1.00 4.03 -6.21
C SER A 127 0.85 4.39 -4.72
N PRO A 128 0.60 5.66 -4.34
CA PRO A 128 0.28 6.01 -2.97
C PRO A 128 -1.10 5.51 -2.53
N TYR A 129 -1.16 4.74 -1.44
CA TYR A 129 -2.40 4.50 -0.71
C TYR A 129 -2.73 5.67 0.22
N ALA A 130 -1.73 6.26 0.84
CA ALA A 130 -1.88 7.45 1.66
C ALA A 130 -0.73 8.44 1.38
N ILE A 131 -1.03 9.73 1.56
CA ILE A 131 -0.06 10.81 1.37
C ILE A 131 0.02 11.60 2.66
N TYR A 132 1.24 11.91 3.09
CA TYR A 132 1.52 12.73 4.26
C TYR A 132 2.66 13.71 3.95
N LYS A 133 2.95 14.61 4.89
CA LYS A 133 4.01 15.60 4.67
C LYS A 133 5.35 14.92 4.36
N ASN A 134 5.87 15.14 3.16
CA ASN A 134 7.13 14.61 2.64
C ASN A 134 7.18 13.08 2.49
N GLY A 135 6.04 12.41 2.36
CA GLY A 135 6.04 10.96 2.16
C GLY A 135 4.72 10.40 1.64
N ILE A 136 4.80 9.16 1.26
CA ILE A 136 3.65 8.35 0.85
C ILE A 136 3.67 7.02 1.60
N GLU A 137 2.52 6.38 1.70
CA GLU A 137 2.39 4.96 2.04
C GLU A 137 2.11 4.21 0.74
N ILE A 138 2.95 3.24 0.41
CA ILE A 138 2.91 2.56 -0.89
C ILE A 138 1.82 1.49 -0.92
N GLU A 139 1.05 1.45 -2.00
CA GLU A 139 0.26 0.32 -2.46
C GLU A 139 0.93 -0.32 -3.68
N ILE A 140 1.06 -1.64 -3.69
CA ILE A 140 1.58 -2.39 -4.85
C ILE A 140 0.73 -3.61 -5.10
N ASP A 141 0.24 -3.72 -6.32
CA ASP A 141 -0.53 -4.88 -6.75
C ASP A 141 -0.08 -5.41 -8.12
N THR A 142 -0.34 -6.71 -8.31
CA THR A 142 -0.06 -7.41 -9.57
C THR A 142 -1.23 -8.32 -9.91
N LYS A 143 -1.68 -8.23 -11.15
CA LYS A 143 -2.73 -9.08 -11.70
C LYS A 143 -2.42 -10.56 -11.43
N PRO A 144 -3.38 -11.36 -10.94
CA PRO A 144 -3.12 -12.73 -10.47
C PRO A 144 -2.31 -13.60 -11.46
N GLU A 145 -2.61 -13.53 -12.75
CA GLU A 145 -1.97 -14.33 -13.81
C GLU A 145 -0.53 -13.87 -14.10
N TYR A 146 -0.16 -12.69 -13.62
CA TYR A 146 1.18 -12.09 -13.79
C TYR A 146 2.03 -12.13 -12.53
N ARG A 147 1.52 -12.71 -11.44
CA ARG A 147 2.28 -12.88 -10.18
C ARG A 147 3.49 -13.80 -10.37
N LYS A 148 4.47 -13.67 -9.47
CA LYS A 148 5.73 -14.43 -9.45
C LYS A 148 6.65 -14.21 -10.65
N LYS A 149 6.43 -13.12 -11.41
CA LYS A 149 7.28 -12.69 -12.54
C LYS A 149 8.19 -11.51 -12.21
N GLY A 150 8.27 -11.09 -10.95
CA GLY A 150 9.11 -9.95 -10.52
C GLY A 150 8.50 -8.57 -10.73
N LEU A 151 7.31 -8.45 -11.36
CA LEU A 151 6.73 -7.16 -11.76
C LEU A 151 6.51 -6.20 -10.58
N ALA A 152 6.00 -6.71 -9.43
CA ALA A 152 5.86 -5.90 -8.22
C ALA A 152 7.20 -5.34 -7.72
N THR A 153 8.29 -6.10 -7.83
CA THR A 153 9.63 -5.64 -7.46
C THR A 153 10.08 -4.50 -8.37
N VAL A 154 9.84 -4.62 -9.67
CA VAL A 154 10.15 -3.57 -10.65
C VAL A 154 9.33 -2.31 -10.43
N CYS A 155 7.99 -2.44 -10.23
CA CYS A 155 7.11 -1.31 -9.89
C CYS A 155 7.58 -0.60 -8.61
N GLY A 156 7.86 -1.36 -7.55
CA GLY A 156 8.34 -0.83 -6.29
C GLY A 156 9.68 -0.11 -6.42
N ALA A 157 10.66 -0.71 -7.10
CA ALA A 157 11.95 -0.10 -7.35
C ALA A 157 11.82 1.23 -8.11
N LYS A 158 11.01 1.24 -9.18
CA LYS A 158 10.77 2.45 -9.97
C LYS A 158 10.06 3.54 -9.16
N LEU A 159 9.02 3.17 -8.38
CA LEU A 159 8.30 4.13 -7.52
C LEU A 159 9.24 4.73 -6.46
N ILE A 160 10.07 3.92 -5.80
CA ILE A 160 11.07 4.41 -4.84
C ILE A 160 12.00 5.42 -5.49
N LEU A 161 12.55 5.12 -6.68
CA LEU A 161 13.42 6.04 -7.41
C LEU A 161 12.73 7.37 -7.73
N GLU A 162 11.46 7.34 -8.17
CA GLU A 162 10.67 8.54 -8.42
C GLU A 162 10.40 9.34 -7.14
N CYS A 163 10.09 8.67 -6.04
CA CYS A 163 9.91 9.30 -4.74
C CYS A 163 11.18 10.03 -4.29
N LEU A 164 12.33 9.36 -4.36
CA LEU A 164 13.62 9.95 -3.98
C LEU A 164 14.01 11.14 -4.85
N ALA A 165 13.69 11.10 -6.15
CA ALA A 165 13.94 12.22 -7.07
C ALA A 165 13.09 13.46 -6.72
N ASN A 166 11.93 13.27 -6.09
CA ASN A 166 11.01 14.32 -5.67
C ASN A 166 11.11 14.67 -4.18
N ASN A 167 12.10 14.16 -3.44
CA ASN A 167 12.27 14.32 -1.99
C ASN A 167 11.06 13.83 -1.19
N ILE A 168 10.43 12.77 -1.63
CA ILE A 168 9.30 12.08 -1.00
C ILE A 168 9.82 10.78 -0.39
N TYR A 169 9.49 10.49 0.87
CA TYR A 169 9.84 9.22 1.49
C TYR A 169 8.79 8.15 1.15
N PRO A 170 9.18 7.03 0.53
CA PRO A 170 8.27 5.93 0.22
C PRO A 170 8.13 5.00 1.44
N SER A 171 7.13 5.23 2.30
CA SER A 171 6.87 4.36 3.45
C SER A 171 6.19 3.07 3.03
N TRP A 172 6.36 2.04 3.86
CA TRP A 172 5.76 0.73 3.63
C TRP A 172 5.22 0.15 4.93
N ASP A 173 3.99 -0.34 4.90
CA ASP A 173 3.38 -1.18 5.92
C ASP A 173 2.92 -2.49 5.27
N ALA A 174 3.51 -3.60 5.69
CA ALA A 174 3.30 -4.88 5.02
C ALA A 174 2.08 -5.63 5.59
N HIS A 175 1.18 -6.03 4.69
CA HIS A 175 0.00 -6.81 5.03
C HIS A 175 0.36 -8.22 5.53
N ASP A 176 1.35 -8.86 4.92
CA ASP A 176 1.82 -10.20 5.26
C ASP A 176 3.33 -10.36 5.03
N LEU A 177 3.87 -11.54 5.33
CA LEU A 177 5.30 -11.83 5.16
C LEU A 177 5.77 -11.80 3.69
N ARG A 178 4.88 -11.99 2.71
CA ARG A 178 5.23 -11.87 1.28
C ARG A 178 5.52 -10.41 0.96
N SER A 179 4.72 -9.50 1.51
CA SER A 179 4.92 -8.06 1.41
C SER A 179 6.20 -7.62 2.12
N VAL A 180 6.51 -8.19 3.30
CA VAL A 180 7.80 -7.97 3.99
C VAL A 180 8.97 -8.36 3.11
N HIS A 181 8.96 -9.58 2.54
CA HIS A 181 10.04 -10.04 1.66
C HIS A 181 10.20 -9.16 0.40
N LEU A 182 9.09 -8.63 -0.13
CA LEU A 182 9.17 -7.69 -1.25
C LEU A 182 9.83 -6.38 -0.81
N ALA A 183 9.44 -5.83 0.34
CA ALA A 183 10.06 -4.63 0.91
C ALA A 183 11.56 -4.83 1.16
N GLU A 184 11.96 -5.94 1.79
CA GLU A 184 13.36 -6.27 2.05
C GLU A 184 14.20 -6.38 0.77
N LYS A 185 13.66 -6.95 -0.31
CA LYS A 185 14.32 -6.96 -1.63
C LYS A 185 14.58 -5.56 -2.20
N LEU A 186 13.78 -4.59 -1.80
CA LEU A 186 13.92 -3.20 -2.22
C LEU A 186 14.79 -2.36 -1.28
N GLY A 187 15.37 -2.98 -0.24
CA GLY A 187 16.29 -2.36 0.69
C GLY A 187 15.67 -1.90 2.01
N TYR A 188 14.40 -2.16 2.25
CA TYR A 188 13.78 -1.87 3.55
C TYR A 188 14.17 -2.89 4.63
N HIS A 189 13.99 -2.51 5.89
CA HIS A 189 14.14 -3.40 7.03
C HIS A 189 12.81 -3.54 7.78
N LEU A 190 12.48 -4.77 8.14
CA LEU A 190 11.38 -5.05 9.06
C LEU A 190 11.65 -4.40 10.42
N SER A 191 10.63 -3.75 10.99
CA SER A 191 10.66 -3.23 12.36
C SER A 191 10.11 -4.26 13.35
N HIS A 192 8.80 -4.47 13.29
CA HIS A 192 8.09 -5.41 14.18
C HIS A 192 6.73 -5.78 13.59
N SER A 193 6.15 -6.86 14.08
CA SER A 193 4.74 -7.15 13.84
C SER A 193 3.86 -6.47 14.87
N TYR A 194 2.64 -6.11 14.47
CA TYR A 194 1.65 -5.52 15.37
C TYR A 194 0.25 -6.02 15.05
N VAL A 195 -0.62 -5.97 16.05
CA VAL A 195 -2.00 -6.43 15.91
C VAL A 195 -2.86 -5.37 15.22
N THR A 196 -3.65 -5.81 14.25
CA THR A 196 -4.76 -5.07 13.66
C THR A 196 -6.03 -5.90 13.69
N TYR A 197 -7.15 -5.23 13.50
CA TYR A 197 -8.44 -5.89 13.27
C TYR A 197 -8.94 -5.55 11.88
N GLU A 198 -9.17 -6.58 11.08
CA GLU A 198 -9.92 -6.49 9.83
C GLU A 198 -11.40 -6.53 10.18
N CYS A 199 -12.13 -5.47 9.88
CA CYS A 199 -13.54 -5.36 10.14
C CYS A 199 -14.32 -5.34 8.82
N GLU A 200 -15.11 -6.39 8.56
CA GLU A 200 -15.93 -6.52 7.36
C GLU A 200 -17.41 -6.27 7.71
N PHE A 201 -18.07 -5.37 6.97
CA PHE A 201 -19.45 -4.97 7.16
C PHE A 201 -20.34 -5.27 5.94
N SER A 202 -19.75 -5.67 4.82
CA SER A 202 -20.50 -6.16 3.66
C SER A 202 -21.31 -7.41 4.05
N LYS A 203 -22.54 -7.44 3.59
CA LYS A 203 -23.47 -8.56 3.82
C LYS A 203 -23.17 -9.73 2.90
#